data_dab8e188752ac09aef223aa5f6892292
#
_entry.id   dab8e188752ac09aef223aa5f6892292
#
_cell.length_a   1.000
_cell.length_b   1.000
_cell.length_c   1.000
_cell.angle_alpha   90.00
_cell.angle_beta   90.00
_cell.angle_gamma   90.00
#
_symmetry.space_group_name_H-M   'P 1'
#
loop_
_entity.id
_entity.type
_entity.pdbx_description
1 polymer ?
#
loop_
_entity_poly.entity_id
_entity_poly.type
_entity_poly.pdbx_seq_one_letter_code
_entity_poly.pdbx_strand_id
1 'polypeptide(L)'
;NYRPAKILHVVWWILTILAGYGFLKLNTDRPVFRILYCVMMLGCLPLLFYLPYIYGDVLSISFGIILFYGVAAYEHSGQKRYIALASFAAGLAVLARKNTWIVLVAVTVYVLLVSLRKKKVRYLMAGTAILLTAALSVKAVDVIYEVRSGYPSGVGIPSILWVAMGLQETEGRAGVYNRYQQATFTDYDCQQELAAQQGKEYIRERLEEFSQDPGMAFNFFKNKVEGQWIEPMYAALESTESFEEGAELSPVLESLYYGELGRTIWKLTNYYQSILYLAGLMALVMLGILWWKKKEVPISLWLPWIAVFGGFLFSILWEAKSRYVFPYCVFMILYVPEGLYQTGLLLCKLPKLRKFKKSGHTQDKGEEASLRETA
;
A
#
# COMPACT_ATOMS: atom_id res chain seq x y z
N ASN A 1 6.83 2.00 28.90
CA ASN A 1 7.51 0.87 28.25
C ASN A 1 6.73 0.45 27.00
N TYR A 2 7.25 0.75 25.81
CA TYR A 2 6.59 0.48 24.53
C TYR A 2 6.90 -0.93 23.96
N ARG A 3 7.64 -1.77 24.66
CA ARG A 3 8.00 -3.13 24.23
C ARG A 3 6.79 -4.00 23.82
N PRO A 4 5.68 -4.03 24.60
CA PRO A 4 4.51 -4.84 24.20
C PRO A 4 3.91 -4.40 22.85
N ALA A 5 3.84 -3.11 22.56
CA ALA A 5 3.32 -2.60 21.32
C ALA A 5 4.22 -2.98 20.12
N LYS A 6 5.55 -2.92 20.28
CA LYS A 6 6.51 -3.37 19.25
C LYS A 6 6.38 -4.87 18.97
N ILE A 7 6.23 -5.70 20.03
CA ILE A 7 5.98 -7.14 19.87
C ILE A 7 4.66 -7.37 19.12
N LEU A 8 3.62 -6.62 19.45
CA LEU A 8 2.33 -6.71 18.78
C LEU A 8 2.45 -6.39 17.28
N HIS A 9 3.25 -5.39 16.88
CA HIS A 9 3.52 -5.09 15.47
C HIS A 9 4.19 -6.28 14.77
N VAL A 10 5.16 -6.94 15.40
CA VAL A 10 5.80 -8.13 14.84
C VAL A 10 4.78 -9.28 14.67
N VAL A 11 3.92 -9.50 15.65
CA VAL A 11 2.85 -10.51 15.55
C VAL A 11 1.91 -10.19 14.38
N TRP A 12 1.45 -8.96 14.25
CA TRP A 12 0.58 -8.55 13.13
C TRP A 12 1.29 -8.67 11.78
N TRP A 13 2.58 -8.36 11.71
CA TRP A 13 3.37 -8.57 10.50
C TRP A 13 3.43 -10.04 10.09
N ILE A 14 3.66 -10.95 11.03
CA ILE A 14 3.63 -12.40 10.77
C ILE A 14 2.24 -12.82 10.27
N LEU A 15 1.17 -12.36 10.93
CA LEU A 15 -0.20 -12.65 10.50
C LEU A 15 -0.50 -12.09 9.11
N THR A 16 0.09 -10.96 8.74
CA THR A 16 0.01 -10.37 7.39
C THR A 16 0.62 -11.29 6.34
N ILE A 17 1.81 -11.85 6.62
CA ILE A 17 2.46 -12.80 5.72
C ILE A 17 1.59 -14.05 5.56
N LEU A 18 1.07 -14.58 6.66
CA LEU A 18 0.19 -15.76 6.62
C LEU A 18 -1.12 -15.50 5.86
N ALA A 19 -1.73 -14.33 6.04
CA ALA A 19 -2.96 -13.95 5.34
C ALA A 19 -2.72 -13.79 3.83
N GLY A 20 -1.63 -13.13 3.42
CA GLY A 20 -1.28 -13.02 2.01
C GLY A 20 -0.89 -14.35 1.37
N TYR A 21 -0.17 -15.22 2.10
CA TYR A 21 0.05 -16.60 1.67
C TYR A 21 -1.27 -17.33 1.46
N GLY A 22 -2.23 -17.18 2.41
CA GLY A 22 -3.58 -17.75 2.29
C GLY A 22 -4.35 -17.19 1.09
N PHE A 23 -4.26 -15.88 0.86
CA PHE A 23 -4.87 -15.22 -0.30
C PHE A 23 -4.32 -15.79 -1.62
N LEU A 24 -3.01 -15.96 -1.75
CA LEU A 24 -2.39 -16.55 -2.92
C LEU A 24 -2.77 -18.03 -3.08
N LYS A 25 -2.87 -18.79 -1.98
CA LYS A 25 -3.31 -20.19 -2.02
C LYS A 25 -4.73 -20.35 -2.59
N LEU A 26 -5.60 -19.36 -2.39
CA LEU A 26 -6.95 -19.34 -2.97
C LEU A 26 -6.96 -19.02 -4.47
N ASN A 27 -5.93 -18.32 -4.95
CA ASN A 27 -5.91 -17.75 -6.31
C ASN A 27 -4.91 -18.43 -7.25
N THR A 28 -3.98 -19.24 -6.74
CA THR A 28 -2.97 -19.95 -7.56
C THR A 28 -2.54 -21.27 -6.95
N ASP A 29 -2.42 -22.30 -7.79
CA ASP A 29 -1.93 -23.61 -7.37
C ASP A 29 -0.39 -23.70 -7.31
N ARG A 30 0.32 -22.63 -7.71
CA ARG A 30 1.78 -22.61 -7.78
C ARG A 30 2.43 -22.36 -6.42
N PRO A 31 3.05 -23.34 -5.76
CA PRO A 31 3.66 -23.14 -4.44
C PRO A 31 4.82 -22.14 -4.48
N VAL A 32 5.56 -22.07 -5.58
CA VAL A 32 6.66 -21.11 -5.77
C VAL A 32 6.18 -19.65 -5.62
N PHE A 33 4.98 -19.33 -6.07
CA PHE A 33 4.44 -17.97 -5.92
C PHE A 33 4.24 -17.59 -4.46
N ARG A 34 3.77 -18.52 -3.66
CA ARG A 34 3.55 -18.30 -2.22
C ARG A 34 4.88 -18.15 -1.47
N ILE A 35 5.89 -18.93 -1.84
CA ILE A 35 7.25 -18.82 -1.27
C ILE A 35 7.86 -17.48 -1.65
N LEU A 36 7.79 -17.11 -2.94
CA LEU A 36 8.36 -15.83 -3.42
C LEU A 36 7.68 -14.63 -2.77
N TYR A 37 6.35 -14.68 -2.56
CA TYR A 37 5.62 -13.67 -1.79
C TYR A 37 6.20 -13.54 -0.36
N CYS A 38 6.42 -14.68 0.34
CA CYS A 38 7.00 -14.64 1.68
C CYS A 38 8.41 -14.03 1.67
N VAL A 39 9.25 -14.39 0.70
CA VAL A 39 10.59 -13.80 0.53
C VAL A 39 10.50 -12.29 0.31
N MET A 40 9.59 -11.84 -0.55
CA MET A 40 9.39 -10.41 -0.81
C MET A 40 8.89 -9.68 0.44
N MET A 41 7.96 -10.26 1.21
CA MET A 41 7.48 -9.66 2.47
C MET A 41 8.58 -9.57 3.54
N LEU A 42 9.43 -10.59 3.66
CA LEU A 42 10.57 -10.60 4.57
C LEU A 42 11.67 -9.62 4.13
N GLY A 43 11.85 -9.43 2.82
CA GLY A 43 12.82 -8.49 2.25
C GLY A 43 12.31 -7.04 2.13
N CYS A 44 11.08 -6.74 2.55
CA CYS A 44 10.53 -5.38 2.52
C CYS A 44 11.12 -4.54 3.66
N LEU A 45 12.33 -4.00 3.46
CA LEU A 45 13.07 -3.24 4.47
C LEU A 45 12.26 -2.08 5.06
N PRO A 46 11.53 -1.25 4.28
CA PRO A 46 10.72 -0.19 4.86
C PRO A 46 9.71 -0.72 5.89
N LEU A 47 9.09 -1.88 5.63
CA LEU A 47 8.14 -2.48 6.56
C LEU A 47 8.84 -2.93 7.84
N LEU A 48 10.06 -3.48 7.76
CA LEU A 48 10.86 -3.86 8.92
C LEU A 48 11.23 -2.64 9.78
N PHE A 49 11.58 -1.50 9.15
CA PHE A 49 11.86 -0.26 9.86
C PHE A 49 10.60 0.34 10.52
N TYR A 50 9.41 0.09 9.98
CA TYR A 50 8.15 0.51 10.62
C TYR A 50 7.75 -0.35 11.83
N LEU A 51 8.29 -1.57 12.01
CA LEU A 51 7.91 -2.43 13.14
C LEU A 51 8.16 -1.78 14.52
N PRO A 52 9.31 -1.13 14.78
CA PRO A 52 9.55 -0.44 16.05
C PRO A 52 8.80 0.90 16.17
N TYR A 53 8.28 1.45 15.08
CA TYR A 53 7.57 2.71 15.06
C TYR A 53 6.09 2.51 15.42
N ILE A 54 5.70 2.94 16.62
CA ILE A 54 4.35 2.72 17.16
C ILE A 54 3.38 3.74 16.52
N TYR A 55 2.86 3.36 15.36
CA TYR A 55 1.86 4.14 14.62
C TYR A 55 0.96 3.20 13.81
N GLY A 56 -0.11 3.73 13.22
CA GLY A 56 -1.12 2.93 12.54
C GLY A 56 -0.71 2.27 11.20
N ASP A 57 0.51 2.50 10.69
CA ASP A 57 0.92 2.03 9.36
C ASP A 57 0.96 0.50 9.26
N VAL A 58 1.72 -0.15 10.16
CA VAL A 58 1.84 -1.62 10.19
C VAL A 58 0.48 -2.27 10.38
N LEU A 59 -0.33 -1.73 11.31
CA LEU A 59 -1.66 -2.27 11.59
C LEU A 59 -2.61 -2.13 10.40
N SER A 60 -2.63 -0.96 9.74
CA SER A 60 -3.49 -0.73 8.58
C SER A 60 -3.15 -1.64 7.40
N ILE A 61 -1.84 -1.87 7.14
CA ILE A 61 -1.36 -2.83 6.15
C ILE A 61 -1.80 -4.25 6.51
N SER A 62 -1.57 -4.64 7.76
CA SER A 62 -1.89 -5.99 8.25
C SER A 62 -3.37 -6.29 8.11
N PHE A 63 -4.21 -5.42 8.63
CA PHE A 63 -5.67 -5.60 8.55
C PHE A 63 -6.18 -5.48 7.13
N GLY A 64 -5.56 -4.67 6.27
CA GLY A 64 -5.90 -4.60 4.84
C GLY A 64 -5.70 -5.95 4.13
N ILE A 65 -4.55 -6.62 4.32
CA ILE A 65 -4.29 -7.93 3.71
C ILE A 65 -5.16 -9.03 4.33
N ILE A 66 -5.38 -9.00 5.65
CA ILE A 66 -6.30 -9.93 6.33
C ILE A 66 -7.73 -9.77 5.80
N LEU A 67 -8.16 -8.53 5.56
CA LEU A 67 -9.46 -8.23 4.95
C LEU A 67 -9.56 -8.80 3.53
N PHE A 68 -8.55 -8.63 2.68
CA PHE A 68 -8.52 -9.23 1.35
C PHE A 68 -8.62 -10.75 1.40
N TYR A 69 -7.86 -11.40 2.30
CA TYR A 69 -7.94 -12.83 2.49
C TYR A 69 -9.33 -13.26 2.97
N GLY A 70 -9.91 -12.60 3.96
CA GLY A 70 -11.22 -12.93 4.50
C GLY A 70 -12.33 -12.86 3.44
N VAL A 71 -12.35 -11.78 2.66
CA VAL A 71 -13.34 -11.59 1.59
C VAL A 71 -13.17 -12.62 0.47
N ALA A 72 -11.93 -12.89 0.02
CA ALA A 72 -11.65 -13.91 -0.98
C ALA A 72 -12.00 -15.33 -0.47
N ALA A 73 -11.66 -15.66 0.77
CA ALA A 73 -11.95 -16.95 1.38
C ALA A 73 -13.47 -17.18 1.54
N TYR A 74 -14.23 -16.10 1.82
CA TYR A 74 -15.69 -16.17 1.82
C TYR A 74 -16.25 -16.41 0.40
N GLU A 75 -15.70 -15.74 -0.60
CA GLU A 75 -16.10 -15.98 -2.00
C GLU A 75 -15.92 -17.44 -2.40
N HIS A 76 -14.79 -18.05 -2.00
CA HIS A 76 -14.47 -19.45 -2.32
C HIS A 76 -15.28 -20.47 -1.54
N SER A 77 -15.42 -20.31 -0.21
CA SER A 77 -15.97 -21.32 0.69
C SER A 77 -17.41 -21.08 1.12
N GLY A 78 -17.89 -19.84 1.06
CA GLY A 78 -19.19 -19.43 1.60
C GLY A 78 -19.30 -19.45 3.13
N GLN A 79 -18.20 -19.71 3.85
CA GLN A 79 -18.23 -19.88 5.31
C GLN A 79 -18.28 -18.52 6.02
N LYS A 80 -19.27 -18.30 6.88
CA LYS A 80 -19.51 -17.03 7.60
C LYS A 80 -18.33 -16.60 8.49
N ARG A 81 -17.49 -17.53 8.97
CA ARG A 81 -16.28 -17.20 9.76
C ARG A 81 -15.33 -16.23 9.03
N TYR A 82 -15.27 -16.30 7.71
CA TYR A 82 -14.42 -15.41 6.92
C TYR A 82 -15.01 -14.00 6.81
N ILE A 83 -16.34 -13.87 6.87
CA ILE A 83 -16.98 -12.54 6.99
C ILE A 83 -16.71 -11.96 8.38
N ALA A 84 -16.80 -12.76 9.44
CA ALA A 84 -16.44 -12.29 10.78
C ALA A 84 -14.98 -11.82 10.83
N LEU A 85 -14.03 -12.58 10.25
CA LEU A 85 -12.63 -12.18 10.13
C LEU A 85 -12.47 -10.86 9.34
N ALA A 86 -13.14 -10.75 8.18
CA ALA A 86 -13.08 -9.56 7.34
C ALA A 86 -13.68 -8.33 8.05
N SER A 87 -14.82 -8.50 8.75
CA SER A 87 -15.46 -7.44 9.52
C SER A 87 -14.59 -6.97 10.69
N PHE A 88 -13.98 -7.90 11.42
CA PHE A 88 -13.04 -7.58 12.49
C PHE A 88 -11.82 -6.82 11.96
N ALA A 89 -11.21 -7.31 10.87
CA ALA A 89 -10.08 -6.65 10.24
C ALA A 89 -10.46 -5.24 9.73
N ALA A 90 -11.64 -5.06 9.13
CA ALA A 90 -12.13 -3.78 8.65
C ALA A 90 -12.30 -2.77 9.80
N GLY A 91 -12.90 -3.18 10.92
CA GLY A 91 -13.07 -2.34 12.10
C GLY A 91 -11.73 -1.87 12.66
N LEU A 92 -10.77 -2.78 12.86
CA LEU A 92 -9.44 -2.42 13.35
C LEU A 92 -8.62 -1.59 12.36
N ALA A 93 -8.78 -1.85 11.06
CA ALA A 93 -8.07 -1.13 10.03
C ALA A 93 -8.44 0.37 9.99
N VAL A 94 -9.74 0.70 10.06
CA VAL A 94 -10.20 2.10 10.07
C VAL A 94 -9.85 2.82 11.37
N LEU A 95 -9.80 2.09 12.50
CA LEU A 95 -9.33 2.65 13.78
C LEU A 95 -7.82 2.90 13.75
N ALA A 96 -7.04 2.05 13.08
CA ALA A 96 -5.61 2.24 12.94
C ALA A 96 -5.28 3.46 12.05
N ARG A 97 -5.97 3.60 10.91
CA ARG A 97 -5.79 4.74 9.99
C ARG A 97 -7.06 5.04 9.19
N LYS A 98 -7.47 6.30 9.17
CA LYS A 98 -8.64 6.77 8.39
C LYS A 98 -8.50 6.48 6.88
N ASN A 99 -7.28 6.50 6.32
CA ASN A 99 -7.05 6.20 4.90
C ASN A 99 -7.48 4.78 4.50
N THR A 100 -7.68 3.88 5.45
CA THR A 100 -8.17 2.51 5.19
C THR A 100 -9.60 2.49 4.63
N TRP A 101 -10.36 3.58 4.73
CA TRP A 101 -11.65 3.71 4.03
C TRP A 101 -11.52 3.48 2.53
N ILE A 102 -10.37 3.80 1.93
CA ILE A 102 -10.08 3.54 0.51
C ILE A 102 -10.11 2.02 0.22
N VAL A 103 -9.54 1.23 1.15
CA VAL A 103 -9.59 -0.25 1.05
C VAL A 103 -11.02 -0.76 1.18
N LEU A 104 -11.85 -0.15 2.02
CA LEU A 104 -13.27 -0.50 2.15
C LEU A 104 -14.08 -0.14 0.90
N VAL A 105 -13.76 0.97 0.24
CA VAL A 105 -14.32 1.30 -1.09
C VAL A 105 -13.95 0.21 -2.10
N ALA A 106 -12.68 -0.23 -2.11
CA ALA A 106 -12.25 -1.34 -2.99
C ALA A 106 -13.00 -2.63 -2.70
N VAL A 107 -13.21 -2.98 -1.42
CA VAL A 107 -14.03 -4.14 -1.01
C VAL A 107 -15.48 -3.99 -1.47
N THR A 108 -16.04 -2.79 -1.38
CA THR A 108 -17.41 -2.51 -1.86
C THR A 108 -17.53 -2.76 -3.36
N VAL A 109 -16.62 -2.20 -4.15
CA VAL A 109 -16.57 -2.42 -5.61
C VAL A 109 -16.43 -3.92 -5.91
N TYR A 110 -15.53 -4.61 -5.23
CA TYR A 110 -15.31 -6.04 -5.38
C TYR A 110 -16.58 -6.85 -5.08
N VAL A 111 -17.24 -6.58 -3.94
CA VAL A 111 -18.46 -7.28 -3.52
C VAL A 111 -19.59 -7.07 -4.53
N LEU A 112 -19.73 -5.87 -5.09
CA LEU A 112 -20.67 -5.58 -6.16
C LEU A 112 -20.38 -6.43 -7.40
N LEU A 113 -19.12 -6.45 -7.86
CA LEU A 113 -18.69 -7.24 -9.01
C LEU A 113 -18.97 -8.75 -8.81
N VAL A 114 -18.62 -9.29 -7.64
CA VAL A 114 -18.88 -10.70 -7.30
C VAL A 114 -20.39 -10.99 -7.26
N SER A 115 -21.15 -10.09 -6.65
CA SER A 115 -22.62 -10.24 -6.56
C SER A 115 -23.27 -10.25 -7.93
N LEU A 116 -22.88 -9.34 -8.82
CA LEU A 116 -23.38 -9.27 -10.19
C LEU A 116 -22.99 -10.52 -11.00
N ARG A 117 -21.72 -10.93 -10.93
CA ARG A 117 -21.25 -12.11 -11.67
C ARG A 117 -21.87 -13.41 -11.19
N LYS A 118 -21.99 -13.61 -9.88
CA LYS A 118 -22.56 -14.84 -9.28
C LYS A 118 -24.07 -14.78 -9.09
N LYS A 119 -24.70 -13.61 -9.32
CA LYS A 119 -26.14 -13.35 -9.13
C LYS A 119 -26.65 -13.79 -7.73
N LYS A 120 -25.87 -13.49 -6.68
CA LYS A 120 -26.17 -13.89 -5.29
C LYS A 120 -26.09 -12.71 -4.33
N VAL A 121 -27.23 -12.31 -3.77
CA VAL A 121 -27.36 -11.19 -2.81
C VAL A 121 -26.53 -11.40 -1.53
N ARG A 122 -26.21 -12.63 -1.16
CA ARG A 122 -25.40 -12.94 0.02
C ARG A 122 -24.06 -12.19 0.07
N TYR A 123 -23.47 -11.86 -1.08
CA TYR A 123 -22.22 -11.09 -1.14
C TYR A 123 -22.44 -9.63 -0.78
N LEU A 124 -23.56 -9.03 -1.20
CA LEU A 124 -23.95 -7.68 -0.78
C LEU A 124 -24.16 -7.63 0.73
N MET A 125 -24.90 -8.60 1.29
CA MET A 125 -25.10 -8.69 2.74
C MET A 125 -23.76 -8.79 3.49
N ALA A 126 -22.81 -9.57 2.96
CA ALA A 126 -21.45 -9.67 3.53
C ALA A 126 -20.70 -8.33 3.47
N GLY A 127 -20.74 -7.64 2.34
CA GLY A 127 -20.14 -6.31 2.20
C GLY A 127 -20.77 -5.28 3.14
N THR A 128 -22.10 -5.27 3.24
CA THR A 128 -22.82 -4.41 4.20
C THR A 128 -22.39 -4.71 5.64
N ALA A 129 -22.26 -5.98 6.03
CA ALA A 129 -21.82 -6.35 7.37
C ALA A 129 -20.39 -5.83 7.66
N ILE A 130 -19.47 -5.93 6.70
CA ILE A 130 -18.11 -5.41 6.82
C ILE A 130 -18.11 -3.89 6.99
N LEU A 131 -18.87 -3.17 6.15
CA LEU A 131 -18.95 -1.69 6.21
C LEU A 131 -19.61 -1.22 7.50
N LEU A 132 -20.70 -1.86 7.93
CA LEU A 132 -21.36 -1.53 9.18
C LEU A 132 -20.44 -1.75 10.38
N THR A 133 -19.69 -2.86 10.41
CA THR A 133 -18.74 -3.11 11.50
C THR A 133 -17.66 -2.02 11.53
N ALA A 134 -17.11 -1.62 10.38
CA ALA A 134 -16.13 -0.52 10.31
C ALA A 134 -16.73 0.80 10.82
N ALA A 135 -17.93 1.17 10.37
CA ALA A 135 -18.59 2.41 10.79
C ALA A 135 -18.93 2.40 12.29
N LEU A 136 -19.46 1.28 12.78
CA LEU A 136 -19.79 1.11 14.20
C LEU A 136 -18.53 1.13 15.09
N SER A 137 -17.40 0.60 14.61
CA SER A 137 -16.13 0.67 15.35
C SER A 137 -15.68 2.12 15.56
N VAL A 138 -15.76 2.95 14.53
CA VAL A 138 -15.44 4.39 14.64
C VAL A 138 -16.43 5.06 15.59
N LYS A 139 -17.73 4.86 15.38
CA LYS A 139 -18.76 5.49 16.24
C LYS A 139 -18.67 5.05 17.72
N ALA A 140 -18.29 3.81 17.95
CA ALA A 140 -18.09 3.32 19.33
C ALA A 140 -16.93 4.08 20.03
N VAL A 141 -15.82 4.32 19.32
CA VAL A 141 -14.71 5.12 19.86
C VAL A 141 -15.13 6.57 20.11
N ASP A 142 -15.87 7.17 19.16
CA ASP A 142 -16.41 8.52 19.32
C ASP A 142 -17.29 8.64 20.59
N VAL A 143 -18.24 7.70 20.77
CA VAL A 143 -19.12 7.68 21.93
C VAL A 143 -18.33 7.47 23.23
N ILE A 144 -17.34 6.57 23.24
CA ILE A 144 -16.49 6.36 24.43
C ILE A 144 -15.73 7.65 24.76
N TYR A 145 -15.22 8.34 23.75
CA TYR A 145 -14.52 9.61 23.93
C TYR A 145 -15.47 10.67 24.51
N GLU A 146 -16.65 10.86 23.91
CA GLU A 146 -17.65 11.84 24.36
C GLU A 146 -18.08 11.59 25.82
N VAL A 147 -18.37 10.33 26.16
CA VAL A 147 -18.79 9.95 27.53
C VAL A 147 -17.66 10.18 28.56
N ARG A 148 -16.41 9.91 28.17
CA ARG A 148 -15.27 10.05 29.10
C ARG A 148 -14.74 11.47 29.23
N SER A 149 -14.73 12.22 28.14
CA SER A 149 -14.16 13.58 28.11
C SER A 149 -15.17 14.67 28.42
N GLY A 150 -16.46 14.42 28.19
CA GLY A 150 -17.51 15.43 28.24
C GLY A 150 -17.53 16.36 27.02
N TYR A 151 -16.68 16.14 26.02
CA TYR A 151 -16.58 16.95 24.82
C TYR A 151 -17.10 16.20 23.60
N PRO A 152 -17.77 16.90 22.63
CA PRO A 152 -18.22 16.26 21.40
C PRO A 152 -17.02 15.79 20.55
N SER A 153 -17.16 14.62 19.94
CA SER A 153 -16.21 14.14 18.93
C SER A 153 -16.39 14.88 17.58
N GLY A 154 -15.35 14.91 16.78
CA GLY A 154 -15.43 15.45 15.41
C GLY A 154 -15.31 16.97 15.32
N VAL A 155 -15.10 17.69 16.43
CA VAL A 155 -14.79 19.10 16.44
C VAL A 155 -13.30 19.29 16.25
N GLY A 156 -12.86 19.53 15.02
CA GLY A 156 -11.45 19.69 14.70
C GLY A 156 -11.24 20.27 13.31
N ILE A 157 -10.02 20.24 12.83
CA ILE A 157 -9.63 20.80 11.54
C ILE A 157 -10.42 20.11 10.40
N PRO A 158 -11.14 20.85 9.55
CA PRO A 158 -11.90 20.28 8.43
C PRO A 158 -11.00 19.57 7.43
N SER A 159 -11.41 18.37 6.99
CA SER A 159 -10.61 17.55 6.05
C SER A 159 -10.33 18.25 4.70
N ILE A 160 -11.19 19.20 4.29
CA ILE A 160 -11.01 19.98 3.06
C ILE A 160 -9.70 20.79 3.08
N LEU A 161 -9.20 21.20 4.24
CA LEU A 161 -7.95 21.92 4.38
C LEU A 161 -6.72 21.07 4.06
N TRP A 162 -6.78 19.74 4.25
CA TRP A 162 -5.73 18.83 3.78
C TRP A 162 -5.74 18.71 2.25
N VAL A 163 -6.92 18.77 1.62
CA VAL A 163 -7.00 18.81 0.15
C VAL A 163 -6.44 20.13 -0.37
N ALA A 164 -6.81 21.26 0.25
CA ALA A 164 -6.28 22.57 -0.10
C ALA A 164 -4.75 22.60 0.03
N MET A 165 -4.21 22.14 1.16
CA MET A 165 -2.76 22.00 1.38
C MET A 165 -2.12 21.06 0.35
N GLY A 166 -2.79 19.97 0.00
CA GLY A 166 -2.34 19.01 -1.01
C GLY A 166 -2.23 19.59 -2.43
N LEU A 167 -2.82 20.75 -2.70
CA LEU A 167 -2.74 21.47 -3.98
C LEU A 167 -1.75 22.64 -3.95
N GLN A 168 -1.06 22.87 -2.82
CA GLN A 168 -0.04 23.89 -2.67
C GLN A 168 1.34 23.40 -3.08
N GLU A 169 2.22 24.33 -3.41
CA GLU A 169 3.63 24.10 -3.61
C GLU A 169 4.42 24.82 -2.53
N THR A 170 5.35 24.16 -1.89
CA THR A 170 6.16 24.70 -0.81
C THR A 170 7.62 24.33 -1.04
N GLU A 171 8.49 25.31 -1.15
CA GLU A 171 9.93 25.11 -1.40
C GLU A 171 10.20 24.21 -2.62
N GLY A 172 9.44 24.39 -3.71
CA GLY A 172 9.57 23.61 -4.94
C GLY A 172 9.03 22.17 -4.84
N ARG A 173 8.35 21.80 -3.74
CA ARG A 173 7.74 20.48 -3.53
C ARG A 173 6.22 20.58 -3.55
N ALA A 174 5.61 19.80 -4.42
CA ALA A 174 4.17 19.81 -4.64
C ALA A 174 3.40 19.02 -3.56
N GLY A 175 2.46 19.67 -2.92
CA GLY A 175 1.49 19.07 -2.00
C GLY A 175 2.02 18.62 -0.66
N VAL A 176 3.25 18.99 -0.28
CA VAL A 176 3.86 18.59 1.00
C VAL A 176 3.24 19.31 2.18
N TYR A 177 3.40 18.73 3.38
CA TYR A 177 2.94 19.31 4.63
C TYR A 177 3.61 20.67 4.92
N ASN A 178 2.81 21.73 5.09
CA ASN A 178 3.27 23.09 5.35
C ASN A 178 2.50 23.79 6.47
N ARG A 179 1.70 23.06 7.26
CA ARG A 179 0.85 23.58 8.35
C ARG A 179 -0.33 24.46 7.92
N TYR A 180 -0.61 24.59 6.62
CA TYR A 180 -1.72 25.40 6.12
C TYR A 180 -3.04 25.10 6.82
N GLN A 181 -3.36 23.80 7.02
CA GLN A 181 -4.61 23.39 7.67
C GLN A 181 -4.72 23.85 9.13
N GLN A 182 -3.60 23.91 9.86
CA GLN A 182 -3.56 24.41 11.24
C GLN A 182 -3.68 25.92 11.27
N ALA A 183 -2.87 26.61 10.46
CA ALA A 183 -2.86 28.07 10.38
C ALA A 183 -4.27 28.57 10.01
N THR A 184 -4.85 28.09 8.90
CA THR A 184 -6.19 28.48 8.46
C THR A 184 -7.24 28.22 9.54
N PHE A 185 -7.20 27.06 10.22
CA PHE A 185 -8.18 26.76 11.27
C PHE A 185 -8.04 27.70 12.46
N THR A 186 -6.80 28.06 12.85
CA THR A 186 -6.54 29.01 13.94
C THR A 186 -6.92 30.45 13.54
N ASP A 187 -6.61 30.86 12.31
CA ASP A 187 -6.92 32.21 11.80
C ASP A 187 -8.44 32.51 11.77
N TYR A 188 -9.24 31.45 11.69
CA TYR A 188 -10.71 31.55 11.77
C TYR A 188 -11.24 31.17 13.17
N ASP A 189 -10.49 31.40 14.24
CA ASP A 189 -10.89 31.16 15.64
C ASP A 189 -11.41 29.71 15.86
N CYS A 190 -10.83 28.72 15.18
CA CYS A 190 -11.24 27.32 15.23
C CYS A 190 -12.69 27.06 14.78
N GLN A 191 -13.29 27.97 14.01
CA GLN A 191 -14.63 27.80 13.45
C GLN A 191 -14.57 26.92 12.20
N GLN A 192 -15.09 25.68 12.31
CA GLN A 192 -15.00 24.68 11.24
C GLN A 192 -15.59 25.14 9.90
N GLU A 193 -16.77 25.79 9.96
CA GLU A 193 -17.48 26.19 8.73
C GLU A 193 -16.73 27.26 7.96
N LEU A 194 -16.22 28.29 8.64
CA LEU A 194 -15.45 29.36 8.02
C LEU A 194 -14.13 28.88 7.46
N ALA A 195 -13.38 28.09 8.24
CA ALA A 195 -12.14 27.48 7.78
C ALA A 195 -12.37 26.54 6.58
N ALA A 196 -13.46 25.76 6.60
CA ALA A 196 -13.82 24.91 5.46
C ALA A 196 -14.20 25.70 4.21
N GLN A 197 -14.88 26.85 4.36
CA GLN A 197 -15.20 27.72 3.25
C GLN A 197 -13.94 28.29 2.61
N GLN A 198 -12.99 28.77 3.40
CA GLN A 198 -11.69 29.24 2.93
C GLN A 198 -10.93 28.14 2.15
N GLY A 199 -10.92 26.91 2.68
CA GLY A 199 -10.30 25.79 1.98
C GLY A 199 -10.95 25.48 0.62
N LYS A 200 -12.29 25.56 0.53
CA LYS A 200 -13.02 25.36 -0.73
C LYS A 200 -12.71 26.49 -1.74
N GLU A 201 -12.62 27.72 -1.28
CA GLU A 201 -12.28 28.86 -2.12
C GLU A 201 -10.87 28.73 -2.69
N TYR A 202 -9.88 28.43 -1.86
CA TYR A 202 -8.52 28.13 -2.29
C TYR A 202 -8.47 27.02 -3.34
N ILE A 203 -9.19 25.91 -3.12
CA ILE A 203 -9.23 24.79 -4.09
C ILE A 203 -9.81 25.26 -5.42
N ARG A 204 -10.88 26.07 -5.42
CA ARG A 204 -11.49 26.60 -6.64
C ARG A 204 -10.50 27.44 -7.41
N GLU A 205 -9.85 28.41 -6.75
CA GLU A 205 -8.85 29.29 -7.36
C GLU A 205 -7.70 28.48 -7.97
N ARG A 206 -7.19 27.48 -7.21
CA ARG A 206 -6.09 26.63 -7.68
C ARG A 206 -6.47 25.78 -8.89
N LEU A 207 -7.71 25.28 -8.94
CA LEU A 207 -8.21 24.54 -10.11
C LEU A 207 -8.42 25.46 -11.33
N GLU A 208 -8.82 26.73 -11.12
CA GLU A 208 -8.88 27.73 -12.18
C GLU A 208 -7.48 28.02 -12.75
N GLU A 209 -6.46 28.23 -11.89
CA GLU A 209 -5.06 28.37 -12.32
C GLU A 209 -4.58 27.16 -13.16
N PHE A 210 -4.84 25.94 -12.69
CA PHE A 210 -4.50 24.74 -13.44
C PHE A 210 -5.22 24.61 -14.78
N SER A 211 -6.44 25.11 -14.88
CA SER A 211 -7.18 25.14 -16.14
C SER A 211 -6.64 26.16 -17.13
N GLN A 212 -6.09 27.27 -16.64
CA GLN A 212 -5.47 28.32 -17.46
C GLN A 212 -4.07 27.93 -17.94
N ASP A 213 -3.32 27.17 -17.13
CA ASP A 213 -2.01 26.64 -17.48
C ASP A 213 -1.93 25.11 -17.26
N PRO A 214 -2.34 24.31 -18.26
CA PRO A 214 -2.24 22.85 -18.18
C PRO A 214 -0.80 22.33 -18.06
N GLY A 215 0.21 23.09 -18.53
CA GLY A 215 1.62 22.75 -18.39
C GLY A 215 2.07 22.82 -16.95
N MET A 216 1.70 23.88 -16.25
CA MET A 216 1.92 24.03 -14.81
C MET A 216 1.21 22.92 -14.03
N ALA A 217 -0.06 22.65 -14.36
CA ALA A 217 -0.82 21.56 -13.71
C ALA A 217 -0.12 20.20 -13.87
N PHE A 218 0.31 19.85 -15.11
CA PHE A 218 1.02 18.62 -15.37
C PHE A 218 2.32 18.50 -14.55
N ASN A 219 3.12 19.56 -14.51
CA ASN A 219 4.37 19.58 -13.75
C ASN A 219 4.12 19.45 -12.26
N PHE A 220 3.10 20.14 -11.72
CA PHE A 220 2.71 20.03 -10.32
C PHE A 220 2.32 18.59 -9.95
N PHE A 221 1.40 17.97 -10.69
CA PHE A 221 0.96 16.61 -10.38
C PHE A 221 2.04 15.57 -10.63
N LYS A 222 2.89 15.76 -11.66
CA LYS A 222 4.06 14.92 -11.88
C LYS A 222 4.99 14.95 -10.67
N ASN A 223 5.43 16.13 -10.21
CA ASN A 223 6.30 16.29 -9.07
C ASN A 223 5.68 15.72 -7.79
N LYS A 224 4.37 15.91 -7.63
CA LYS A 224 3.62 15.36 -6.51
C LYS A 224 3.60 13.83 -6.48
N VAL A 225 3.36 13.20 -7.62
CA VAL A 225 3.38 11.73 -7.75
C VAL A 225 4.79 11.19 -7.54
N GLU A 226 5.79 11.81 -8.17
CA GLU A 226 7.20 11.43 -8.02
C GLU A 226 7.63 11.49 -6.55
N GLY A 227 7.34 12.57 -5.83
CA GLY A 227 7.70 12.73 -4.42
C GLY A 227 7.07 11.70 -3.48
N GLN A 228 5.97 11.06 -3.89
CA GLN A 228 5.29 10.05 -3.07
C GLN A 228 5.65 8.62 -3.45
N TRP A 229 5.69 8.31 -4.76
CA TRP A 229 5.76 6.94 -5.25
C TRP A 229 7.17 6.48 -5.60
N ILE A 230 8.15 7.40 -5.76
CA ILE A 230 9.55 7.05 -6.12
C ILE A 230 10.45 6.96 -4.88
N GLU A 231 10.08 7.55 -3.75
CA GLU A 231 10.86 7.48 -2.52
C GLU A 231 10.83 6.04 -1.95
N PRO A 232 11.95 5.28 -2.01
CA PRO A 232 11.92 3.83 -1.82
C PRO A 232 11.82 3.41 -0.35
N MET A 233 12.14 4.28 0.59
CA MET A 233 12.04 4.01 2.03
C MET A 233 10.68 4.37 2.62
N TYR A 234 9.82 5.05 1.83
CA TYR A 234 8.48 5.50 2.27
C TYR A 234 8.52 6.24 3.60
N ALA A 235 9.51 7.09 3.79
CA ALA A 235 9.80 7.83 5.02
C ALA A 235 9.99 6.94 6.28
N ALA A 236 10.37 5.67 6.12
CA ALA A 236 10.51 4.77 7.26
C ALA A 236 11.69 5.16 8.15
N LEU A 237 12.86 5.50 7.61
CA LEU A 237 14.00 6.00 8.38
C LEU A 237 13.70 7.35 9.02
N GLU A 238 13.17 8.31 8.23
CA GLU A 238 12.75 9.62 8.76
C GLU A 238 11.77 9.49 9.95
N SER A 239 10.81 8.56 9.85
CA SER A 239 9.82 8.33 10.91
C SER A 239 10.41 7.70 12.18
N THR A 240 11.54 7.00 12.07
CA THR A 240 12.23 6.34 13.20
C THR A 240 13.41 7.12 13.72
N GLU A 241 13.80 8.21 13.05
CA GLU A 241 14.84 9.15 13.46
C GLU A 241 14.31 10.08 14.58
N SER A 242 14.19 9.53 15.79
CA SER A 242 13.76 10.29 16.97
C SER A 242 14.68 9.95 18.14
N PHE A 243 15.72 10.77 18.28
CA PHE A 243 16.70 10.66 19.35
C PHE A 243 16.54 11.85 20.29
N GLU A 244 16.86 11.64 21.58
CA GLU A 244 16.96 12.74 22.54
C GLU A 244 18.14 13.64 22.13
N GLU A 245 17.98 14.96 22.28
CA GLU A 245 19.03 15.93 21.98
C GLU A 245 20.27 15.63 22.81
N GLY A 246 21.42 15.44 22.14
CA GLY A 246 22.69 15.06 22.78
C GLY A 246 22.86 13.55 23.05
N ALA A 247 21.94 12.68 22.59
CA ALA A 247 22.13 11.24 22.71
C ALA A 247 23.33 10.74 21.89
N GLU A 248 24.23 10.00 22.52
CA GLU A 248 25.29 9.29 21.82
C GLU A 248 24.72 8.10 21.06
N LEU A 249 24.78 8.17 19.73
CA LEU A 249 24.36 7.05 18.88
C LEU A 249 25.45 5.98 18.83
N SER A 250 25.03 4.72 18.81
CA SER A 250 25.98 3.66 18.49
C SER A 250 26.50 3.83 17.06
N PRO A 251 27.74 3.40 16.75
CA PRO A 251 28.31 3.53 15.40
C PRO A 251 27.44 2.93 14.29
N VAL A 252 26.67 1.90 14.62
CA VAL A 252 25.71 1.26 13.68
C VAL A 252 24.54 2.19 13.40
N LEU A 253 23.94 2.82 14.42
CA LEU A 253 22.84 3.77 14.26
C LEU A 253 23.30 5.03 13.54
N GLU A 254 24.47 5.55 13.88
CA GLU A 254 25.06 6.70 13.19
C GLU A 254 25.27 6.40 11.69
N SER A 255 25.84 5.22 11.36
CA SER A 255 26.01 4.81 9.96
C SER A 255 24.67 4.56 9.25
N LEU A 256 23.64 4.11 9.98
CA LEU A 256 22.29 3.87 9.43
C LEU A 256 21.61 5.19 9.07
N TYR A 257 21.62 6.18 9.95
CA TYR A 257 20.88 7.43 9.73
C TYR A 257 21.67 8.45 8.93
N TYR A 258 22.99 8.51 9.10
CA TYR A 258 23.82 9.58 8.53
C TYR A 258 24.99 9.08 7.65
N GLY A 259 25.22 7.76 7.59
CA GLY A 259 26.42 7.19 6.96
C GLY A 259 26.16 6.24 5.77
N GLU A 260 27.13 5.38 5.53
CA GLU A 260 27.17 4.44 4.39
C GLU A 260 26.13 3.33 4.47
N LEU A 261 25.79 2.87 5.68
CA LEU A 261 24.79 1.83 5.85
C LEU A 261 23.42 2.32 5.34
N GLY A 262 23.03 3.54 5.71
CA GLY A 262 21.78 4.14 5.24
C GLY A 262 21.74 4.31 3.72
N ARG A 263 22.83 4.77 3.10
CA ARG A 263 22.95 4.88 1.63
C ARG A 263 22.84 3.53 0.95
N THR A 264 23.43 2.50 1.51
CA THR A 264 23.35 1.12 0.98
C THR A 264 21.93 0.57 1.07
N ILE A 265 21.28 0.73 2.21
CA ILE A 265 19.88 0.33 2.42
C ILE A 265 18.96 1.06 1.44
N TRP A 266 19.15 2.37 1.26
CA TRP A 266 18.38 3.16 0.30
C TRP A 266 18.52 2.61 -1.13
N LYS A 267 19.75 2.28 -1.58
CA LYS A 267 19.98 1.69 -2.90
C LYS A 267 19.31 0.32 -3.04
N LEU A 268 19.44 -0.56 -2.04
CA LEU A 268 18.81 -1.88 -2.05
C LEU A 268 17.28 -1.76 -2.12
N THR A 269 16.71 -0.84 -1.36
CA THR A 269 15.26 -0.60 -1.34
C THR A 269 14.78 -0.01 -2.66
N ASN A 270 15.58 0.83 -3.32
CA ASN A 270 15.28 1.36 -4.64
C ASN A 270 15.23 0.25 -5.72
N TYR A 271 16.16 -0.71 -5.67
CA TYR A 271 16.09 -1.91 -6.55
C TYR A 271 14.86 -2.76 -6.23
N TYR A 272 14.58 -2.96 -4.95
CA TYR A 272 13.38 -3.69 -4.52
C TYR A 272 12.10 -3.02 -5.04
N GLN A 273 11.96 -1.71 -4.91
CA GLN A 273 10.83 -0.92 -5.39
C GLN A 273 10.70 -1.01 -6.93
N SER A 274 11.82 -0.96 -7.65
CA SER A 274 11.83 -1.11 -9.10
C SER A 274 11.31 -2.50 -9.53
N ILE A 275 11.75 -3.56 -8.85
CA ILE A 275 11.24 -4.92 -9.09
C ILE A 275 9.75 -5.00 -8.78
N LEU A 276 9.31 -4.40 -7.67
CA LEU A 276 7.91 -4.36 -7.27
C LEU A 276 7.02 -3.72 -8.33
N TYR A 277 7.41 -2.56 -8.84
CA TYR A 277 6.63 -1.82 -9.83
C TYR A 277 6.63 -2.53 -11.19
N LEU A 278 7.78 -2.99 -11.67
CA LEU A 278 7.85 -3.71 -12.95
C LEU A 278 7.06 -5.03 -12.90
N ALA A 279 7.25 -5.82 -11.86
CA ALA A 279 6.51 -7.07 -11.69
C ALA A 279 5.01 -6.81 -11.50
N GLY A 280 4.65 -5.80 -10.70
CA GLY A 280 3.26 -5.38 -10.53
C GLY A 280 2.61 -5.01 -11.86
N LEU A 281 3.27 -4.16 -12.67
CA LEU A 281 2.79 -3.77 -14.00
C LEU A 281 2.62 -5.00 -14.91
N MET A 282 3.59 -5.90 -14.96
CA MET A 282 3.51 -7.12 -15.76
C MET A 282 2.36 -8.03 -15.35
N ALA A 283 2.11 -8.16 -14.04
CA ALA A 283 0.97 -8.92 -13.53
C ALA A 283 -0.36 -8.25 -13.92
N LEU A 284 -0.47 -6.93 -13.82
CA LEU A 284 -1.67 -6.17 -14.19
C LEU A 284 -1.95 -6.30 -15.69
N VAL A 285 -0.94 -6.13 -16.55
CA VAL A 285 -1.05 -6.31 -18.00
C VAL A 285 -1.54 -7.74 -18.32
N MET A 286 -0.99 -8.75 -17.64
CA MET A 286 -1.41 -10.14 -17.85
C MET A 286 -2.85 -10.39 -17.43
N LEU A 287 -3.28 -9.85 -16.28
CA LEU A 287 -4.68 -9.89 -15.86
C LEU A 287 -5.59 -9.25 -16.89
N GLY A 288 -5.21 -8.09 -17.43
CA GLY A 288 -5.94 -7.40 -18.51
C GLY A 288 -6.03 -8.22 -19.79
N ILE A 289 -4.94 -8.86 -20.22
CA ILE A 289 -4.91 -9.73 -21.39
C ILE A 289 -5.81 -10.97 -21.18
N LEU A 290 -5.77 -11.58 -20.01
CA LEU A 290 -6.63 -12.73 -19.69
C LEU A 290 -8.10 -12.33 -19.69
N TRP A 291 -8.43 -11.19 -19.11
CA TRP A 291 -9.78 -10.61 -19.16
C TRP A 291 -10.24 -10.37 -20.59
N TRP A 292 -9.42 -9.71 -21.40
CA TRP A 292 -9.72 -9.44 -22.81
C TRP A 292 -9.99 -10.74 -23.60
N LYS A 293 -9.18 -11.77 -23.34
CA LYS A 293 -9.33 -13.09 -23.98
C LYS A 293 -10.48 -13.92 -23.39
N LYS A 294 -11.34 -13.32 -22.57
CA LYS A 294 -12.48 -13.97 -21.89
C LYS A 294 -12.08 -15.25 -21.12
N LYS A 295 -10.84 -15.34 -20.65
CA LYS A 295 -10.43 -16.42 -19.76
C LYS A 295 -10.97 -16.17 -18.36
N GLU A 296 -11.28 -17.26 -17.64
CA GLU A 296 -11.69 -17.14 -16.26
C GLU A 296 -10.54 -16.65 -15.38
N VAL A 297 -10.69 -15.45 -14.83
CA VAL A 297 -9.79 -14.87 -13.85
C VAL A 297 -10.57 -14.74 -12.54
N PRO A 298 -10.02 -15.22 -11.40
CA PRO A 298 -10.63 -14.98 -10.10
C PRO A 298 -10.82 -13.48 -9.86
N ILE A 299 -12.04 -13.06 -9.52
CA ILE A 299 -12.33 -11.63 -9.28
C ILE A 299 -11.49 -11.13 -8.09
N SER A 300 -11.21 -11.99 -7.12
CA SER A 300 -10.39 -11.68 -5.96
C SER A 300 -9.00 -11.13 -6.31
N LEU A 301 -8.44 -11.49 -7.48
CA LEU A 301 -7.19 -10.90 -7.96
C LEU A 301 -7.30 -9.42 -8.36
N TRP A 302 -8.49 -8.89 -8.56
CA TRP A 302 -8.67 -7.46 -8.84
C TRP A 302 -8.77 -6.62 -7.56
N LEU A 303 -9.11 -7.23 -6.42
CA LEU A 303 -9.39 -6.49 -5.18
C LEU A 303 -8.20 -5.66 -4.68
N PRO A 304 -6.97 -6.19 -4.51
CA PRO A 304 -5.84 -5.35 -4.11
C PRO A 304 -5.49 -4.29 -5.16
N TRP A 305 -5.67 -4.55 -6.47
CA TRP A 305 -5.45 -3.55 -7.52
C TRP A 305 -6.46 -2.41 -7.47
N ILE A 306 -7.73 -2.68 -7.16
CA ILE A 306 -8.74 -1.64 -6.96
C ILE A 306 -8.33 -0.76 -5.76
N ALA A 307 -7.81 -1.35 -4.68
CA ALA A 307 -7.30 -0.60 -3.54
C ALA A 307 -6.07 0.24 -3.91
N VAL A 308 -5.11 -0.31 -4.66
CA VAL A 308 -3.93 0.42 -5.16
C VAL A 308 -4.34 1.61 -6.01
N PHE A 309 -5.27 1.41 -6.95
CA PHE A 309 -5.79 2.48 -7.81
C PHE A 309 -6.53 3.55 -7.00
N GLY A 310 -7.36 3.15 -6.03
CA GLY A 310 -8.03 4.08 -5.12
C GLY A 310 -7.02 4.90 -4.30
N GLY A 311 -5.95 4.26 -3.81
CA GLY A 311 -4.86 4.93 -3.11
C GLY A 311 -4.09 5.90 -3.99
N PHE A 312 -3.87 5.54 -5.25
CA PHE A 312 -3.26 6.44 -6.24
C PHE A 312 -4.11 7.69 -6.46
N LEU A 313 -5.41 7.54 -6.72
CA LEU A 313 -6.33 8.67 -6.89
C LEU A 313 -6.40 9.55 -5.64
N PHE A 314 -6.43 8.95 -4.46
CA PHE A 314 -6.40 9.69 -3.21
C PHE A 314 -5.10 10.49 -3.05
N SER A 315 -3.95 9.92 -3.40
CA SER A 315 -2.64 10.57 -3.29
C SER A 315 -2.48 11.78 -4.20
N ILE A 316 -3.26 11.88 -5.28
CA ILE A 316 -3.29 13.05 -6.17
C ILE A 316 -3.90 14.26 -5.44
N LEU A 317 -4.93 14.05 -4.61
CA LEU A 317 -5.69 15.12 -3.98
C LEU A 317 -5.18 15.47 -2.58
N TRP A 318 -4.73 14.49 -1.82
CA TRP A 318 -4.35 14.64 -0.41
C TRP A 318 -2.92 15.19 -0.25
N GLU A 319 -2.52 15.53 0.98
CA GLU A 319 -1.14 15.83 1.34
C GLU A 319 -0.16 14.80 0.75
N ALA A 320 0.94 15.28 0.17
CA ALA A 320 1.97 14.43 -0.41
C ALA A 320 2.97 13.97 0.66
N LYS A 321 2.93 12.69 0.98
CA LYS A 321 3.96 12.01 1.78
C LYS A 321 4.08 10.55 1.33
N SER A 322 5.30 10.07 1.07
CA SER A 322 5.58 8.71 0.59
C SER A 322 5.02 7.62 1.52
N ARG A 323 4.97 7.88 2.81
CA ARG A 323 4.35 7.01 3.83
C ARG A 323 2.86 6.72 3.57
N TYR A 324 2.12 7.63 2.92
CA TYR A 324 0.68 7.41 2.68
C TYR A 324 0.40 6.45 1.53
N VAL A 325 1.34 6.30 0.62
CA VAL A 325 1.22 5.35 -0.50
C VAL A 325 1.81 3.97 -0.17
N PHE A 326 2.60 3.87 0.90
CA PHE A 326 3.27 2.64 1.32
C PHE A 326 2.34 1.42 1.48
N PRO A 327 1.15 1.51 2.10
CA PRO A 327 0.22 0.37 2.18
C PRO A 327 -0.12 -0.22 0.82
N TYR A 328 -0.32 0.62 -0.19
CA TYR A 328 -0.66 0.19 -1.54
C TYR A 328 0.50 -0.50 -2.23
N CYS A 329 1.73 -0.03 -1.98
CA CYS A 329 2.94 -0.71 -2.46
C CYS A 329 3.10 -2.09 -1.83
N VAL A 330 2.80 -2.25 -0.53
CA VAL A 330 2.81 -3.57 0.13
C VAL A 330 1.73 -4.49 -0.46
N PHE A 331 0.54 -3.97 -0.82
CA PHE A 331 -0.49 -4.76 -1.49
C PHE A 331 -0.04 -5.27 -2.88
N MET A 332 0.82 -4.52 -3.58
CA MET A 332 1.38 -4.95 -4.86
C MET A 332 2.32 -6.15 -4.72
N ILE A 333 2.90 -6.41 -3.54
CA ILE A 333 3.77 -7.60 -3.32
C ILE A 333 3.02 -8.90 -3.63
N LEU A 334 1.70 -8.94 -3.45
CA LEU A 334 0.87 -10.10 -3.82
C LEU A 334 1.00 -10.48 -5.31
N TYR A 335 1.41 -9.55 -6.17
CA TYR A 335 1.47 -9.75 -7.63
C TYR A 335 2.90 -9.97 -8.15
N VAL A 336 3.92 -9.68 -7.34
CA VAL A 336 5.32 -9.83 -7.76
C VAL A 336 5.62 -11.25 -8.28
N PRO A 337 5.14 -12.33 -7.65
CA PRO A 337 5.40 -13.69 -8.14
C PRO A 337 4.88 -13.94 -9.57
N GLU A 338 3.65 -13.50 -9.85
CA GLU A 338 3.06 -13.62 -11.19
C GLU A 338 3.80 -12.75 -12.20
N GLY A 339 4.08 -11.49 -11.84
CA GLY A 339 4.79 -10.56 -12.72
C GLY A 339 6.18 -11.04 -13.11
N LEU A 340 6.96 -11.53 -12.16
CA LEU A 340 8.29 -12.10 -12.43
C LEU A 340 8.21 -13.36 -13.31
N TYR A 341 7.22 -14.22 -13.07
CA TYR A 341 6.99 -15.38 -13.92
C TYR A 341 6.66 -14.99 -15.37
N GLN A 342 5.76 -14.01 -15.56
CA GLN A 342 5.40 -13.55 -16.90
C GLN A 342 6.57 -12.86 -17.60
N THR A 343 7.34 -12.05 -16.87
CA THR A 343 8.57 -11.44 -17.38
C THR A 343 9.56 -12.51 -17.84
N GLY A 344 9.79 -13.56 -17.04
CA GLY A 344 10.63 -14.68 -17.39
C GLY A 344 10.17 -15.40 -18.68
N LEU A 345 8.85 -15.62 -18.82
CA LEU A 345 8.27 -16.23 -20.03
C LEU A 345 8.50 -15.34 -21.29
N LEU A 346 8.37 -14.04 -21.15
CA LEU A 346 8.63 -13.12 -22.26
C LEU A 346 10.10 -13.11 -22.67
N LEU A 347 11.01 -13.04 -21.70
CA LEU A 347 12.45 -13.10 -21.94
C LEU A 347 12.87 -14.41 -22.63
N CYS A 348 12.28 -15.54 -22.23
CA CYS A 348 12.55 -16.83 -22.88
C CYS A 348 12.07 -16.91 -24.34
N LYS A 349 11.13 -16.06 -24.75
CA LYS A 349 10.62 -16.00 -26.14
C LYS A 349 11.48 -15.12 -27.04
N LEU A 350 12.35 -14.26 -26.51
CA LEU A 350 13.21 -13.40 -27.29
C LEU A 350 14.31 -14.22 -28.01
N PRO A 351 14.47 -14.10 -29.34
CA PRO A 351 15.37 -14.97 -30.14
C PRO A 351 16.84 -14.90 -29.72
N LYS A 352 17.30 -13.77 -29.20
CA LYS A 352 18.68 -13.55 -28.76
C LYS A 352 19.06 -14.36 -27.53
N LEU A 353 18.15 -14.60 -26.60
CA LEU A 353 18.41 -15.41 -25.39
C LEU A 353 18.42 -16.92 -25.66
N ARG A 354 17.76 -17.39 -26.75
CA ARG A 354 17.85 -18.79 -27.18
C ARG A 354 19.27 -19.18 -27.63
N LYS A 355 20.05 -18.24 -28.21
CA LYS A 355 21.45 -18.52 -28.62
C LYS A 355 22.39 -18.67 -27.42
N PHE A 356 22.23 -17.86 -26.38
CA PHE A 356 23.05 -17.98 -25.16
C PHE A 356 22.85 -19.32 -24.43
N LYS A 357 21.62 -19.81 -24.37
CA LYS A 357 21.32 -21.11 -23.73
C LYS A 357 21.85 -22.31 -24.53
N LYS A 358 21.98 -22.20 -25.85
CA LYS A 358 22.58 -23.23 -26.70
C LYS A 358 24.11 -23.24 -26.63
N SER A 359 24.77 -22.09 -26.48
CA SER A 359 26.23 -22.01 -26.36
C SER A 359 26.73 -22.49 -25.00
N GLY A 360 26.02 -22.22 -23.90
CA GLY A 360 26.37 -22.75 -22.57
C GLY A 360 26.26 -24.27 -22.45
N HIS A 361 25.28 -24.87 -23.14
CA HIS A 361 25.09 -26.32 -23.12
C HIS A 361 26.10 -27.08 -24.00
N THR A 362 26.73 -26.40 -24.97
CA THR A 362 27.76 -26.96 -25.84
C THR A 362 29.14 -26.89 -25.20
N GLN A 363 29.42 -25.90 -24.35
CA GLN A 363 30.66 -25.85 -23.59
C GLN A 363 30.72 -26.91 -22.49
N ASP A 364 29.64 -27.16 -21.74
CA ASP A 364 29.57 -28.18 -20.70
C ASP A 364 29.74 -29.59 -21.27
N LYS A 365 29.23 -29.86 -22.47
CA LYS A 365 29.44 -31.17 -23.12
C LYS A 365 30.83 -31.35 -23.74
N GLY A 366 31.52 -30.26 -24.03
CA GLY A 366 32.90 -30.27 -24.53
C GLY A 366 33.91 -30.55 -23.41
N GLU A 367 33.67 -30.02 -22.22
CA GLU A 367 34.52 -30.29 -21.03
C GLU A 367 34.33 -31.73 -20.49
N GLU A 368 33.10 -32.26 -20.46
CA GLU A 368 32.85 -33.64 -20.07
C GLU A 368 33.45 -34.68 -21.07
N ALA A 369 33.51 -34.36 -22.36
CA ALA A 369 34.14 -35.23 -23.36
C ALA A 369 35.68 -35.21 -23.27
N SER A 370 36.27 -34.04 -22.98
CA SER A 370 37.73 -33.90 -22.79
C SER A 370 38.24 -34.58 -21.53
N LEU A 371 37.41 -34.65 -20.48
CA LEU A 371 37.76 -35.36 -19.23
C LEU A 371 37.62 -36.91 -19.31
N ARG A 372 36.94 -37.40 -20.34
CA ARG A 372 36.84 -38.87 -20.59
C ARG A 372 37.92 -39.43 -21.53
N GLU A 373 38.63 -38.57 -22.26
CA GLU A 373 39.77 -38.99 -23.09
C GLU A 373 41.12 -38.95 -22.34
N THR A 374 41.16 -38.42 -21.11
CA THR A 374 42.40 -38.34 -20.29
C THR A 374 42.36 -39.22 -19.05
N ALA A 375 41.38 -40.11 -18.94
CA ALA A 375 41.31 -41.19 -17.95
C ALA A 375 41.34 -42.57 -18.66
#